data_40fcb73db612289585c095d393b5ef5e
#
_entry.id   40fcb73db612289585c095d393b5ef5e
#
_cell.length_a   1.000
_cell.length_b   1.000
_cell.length_c   1.000
_cell.angle_alpha   90.00
_cell.angle_beta   90.00
_cell.angle_gamma   90.00
#
_symmetry.space_group_name_H-M   'P 1'
#
loop_
_entity.id
_entity.type
_entity.pdbx_description
1 polymer ?
#
loop_
_entity_poly.entity_id
_entity_poly.type
_entity_poly.pdbx_seq_one_letter_code
_entity_poly.pdbx_strand_id
1 'polypeptide(L)'
;MNLAFTPQAWEDYSYWQETDPQISKRIRQLIKDALRDPYHGIGKPEPLKHALLGCWSRRITSEHRMVYQVSKGELLIMQLRYHYE
;
A
#
# COMPACT_ATOMS: atom_id res chain seq x y z
N MET A 1 -14.52 5.60 -1.79
CA MET A 1 -14.11 5.13 -0.44
C MET A 1 -13.11 6.09 0.16
N ASN A 2 -13.01 6.11 1.47
CA ASN A 2 -12.06 6.96 2.18
C ASN A 2 -10.67 6.33 2.19
N LEU A 3 -9.65 7.19 2.25
CA LEU A 3 -8.26 6.76 2.37
C LEU A 3 -7.79 7.01 3.79
N ALA A 4 -7.19 6.00 4.41
CA ALA A 4 -6.63 6.12 5.76
C ALA A 4 -5.26 5.43 5.81
N PHE A 5 -4.43 5.87 6.74
CA PHE A 5 -3.10 5.33 6.98
C PHE A 5 -2.99 4.91 8.43
N THR A 6 -2.35 3.75 8.67
CA THR A 6 -1.89 3.46 10.03
C THR A 6 -0.74 4.40 10.37
N PRO A 7 -0.40 4.57 11.66
CA PRO A 7 0.78 5.36 12.03
C PRO A 7 2.05 4.86 11.34
N GLN A 8 2.23 3.56 11.22
CA GLN A 8 3.39 2.98 10.54
C GLN A 8 3.43 3.37 9.07
N ALA A 9 2.29 3.25 8.38
CA ALA A 9 2.22 3.60 6.96
C ALA A 9 2.47 5.09 6.73
N TRP A 10 1.99 5.94 7.63
CA TRP A 10 2.23 7.37 7.55
C TRP A 10 3.72 7.71 7.72
N GLU A 11 4.41 7.04 8.65
CA GLU A 11 5.86 7.20 8.81
C GLU A 11 6.60 6.72 7.55
N ASP A 12 6.20 5.58 7.00
CA ASP A 12 6.82 5.05 5.79
C ASP A 12 6.66 6.03 4.62
N TYR A 13 5.46 6.57 4.45
CA TYR A 13 5.21 7.54 3.39
C TYR A 13 6.03 8.80 3.56
N SER A 14 6.12 9.31 4.77
CA SER A 14 6.93 10.49 5.10
C SER A 14 8.40 10.26 4.81
N TYR A 15 8.90 9.07 5.16
CA TYR A 15 10.27 8.65 4.86
C TYR A 15 10.55 8.74 3.36
N TRP A 16 9.65 8.18 2.54
CA TRP A 16 9.84 8.20 1.09
C TRP A 16 9.75 9.59 0.49
N GLN A 17 8.87 10.44 1.02
CA GLN A 17 8.78 11.82 0.57
C GLN A 17 10.10 12.58 0.79
N GLU A 18 10.80 12.27 1.87
CA GLU A 18 12.06 12.95 2.20
C GLU A 18 13.26 12.34 1.51
N THR A 19 13.24 11.03 1.23
CA THR A 19 14.43 10.31 0.78
C THR A 19 14.41 9.89 -0.68
N ASP A 20 13.22 9.68 -1.27
CA ASP A 20 13.13 9.19 -2.65
C ASP A 20 11.82 9.63 -3.32
N PRO A 21 11.82 10.77 -4.00
CA PRO A 21 10.62 11.28 -4.67
C PRO A 21 10.03 10.33 -5.71
N GLN A 22 10.85 9.50 -6.36
CA GLN A 22 10.36 8.54 -7.34
C GLN A 22 9.51 7.47 -6.68
N ILE A 23 9.95 6.96 -5.55
CA ILE A 23 9.18 5.97 -4.80
C ILE A 23 7.90 6.61 -4.26
N SER A 24 7.98 7.82 -3.74
CA SER A 24 6.80 8.55 -3.26
C SER A 24 5.76 8.71 -4.38
N LYS A 25 6.20 9.05 -5.58
CA LYS A 25 5.32 9.18 -6.74
C LYS A 25 4.67 7.85 -7.09
N ARG A 26 5.45 6.76 -7.07
CA ARG A 26 4.96 5.41 -7.35
C ARG A 26 3.87 5.03 -6.33
N ILE A 27 4.11 5.31 -5.06
CA ILE A 27 3.14 5.03 -4.00
C ILE A 27 1.82 5.76 -4.26
N ARG A 28 1.87 7.04 -4.64
CA ARG A 28 0.65 7.79 -4.94
C ARG A 28 -0.11 7.18 -6.12
N GLN A 29 0.61 6.70 -7.14
CA GLN A 29 -0.02 6.01 -8.27
C GLN A 29 -0.71 4.73 -7.84
N LEU A 30 -0.05 3.94 -6.97
CA LEU A 30 -0.62 2.70 -6.45
C LEU A 30 -1.86 2.96 -5.61
N ILE A 31 -1.82 3.97 -4.76
CA ILE A 31 -2.97 4.32 -3.92
C ILE A 31 -4.15 4.76 -4.79
N LYS A 32 -3.90 5.62 -5.77
CA LYS A 32 -4.93 6.09 -6.67
C LYS A 32 -5.58 4.92 -7.41
N ASP A 33 -4.77 3.98 -7.89
CA ASP A 33 -5.28 2.82 -8.60
C ASP A 33 -6.05 1.88 -7.68
N ALA A 34 -5.58 1.69 -6.44
CA ALA A 34 -6.28 0.87 -5.45
C ALA A 34 -7.62 1.49 -5.02
N LEU A 35 -7.72 2.81 -4.99
CA LEU A 35 -8.99 3.48 -4.72
C LEU A 35 -10.00 3.25 -5.84
N ARG A 36 -9.51 3.11 -7.08
CA ARG A 36 -10.37 2.80 -8.22
C ARG A 36 -10.83 1.34 -8.17
N ASP A 37 -9.91 0.41 -7.93
CA ASP A 37 -10.20 -1.02 -7.84
C ASP A 37 -9.12 -1.67 -6.95
N PRO A 38 -9.46 -2.00 -5.70
CA PRO A 38 -8.43 -2.52 -4.79
C PRO A 38 -7.92 -3.91 -5.12
N TYR A 39 -8.56 -4.63 -6.03
CA TYR A 39 -8.23 -6.02 -6.31
C TYR A 39 -7.59 -6.24 -7.67
N HIS A 40 -7.60 -5.24 -8.54
CA HIS A 40 -7.05 -5.33 -9.89
C HIS A 40 -6.30 -4.04 -10.24
N GLY A 41 -5.30 -4.16 -11.08
CA GLY A 41 -4.59 -2.99 -11.59
C GLY A 41 -3.08 -3.10 -11.47
N ILE A 42 -2.42 -1.96 -11.31
CA ILE A 42 -0.96 -1.89 -11.35
C ILE A 42 -0.33 -2.42 -10.07
N GLY A 43 0.94 -2.85 -10.16
CA GLY A 43 1.68 -3.32 -9.00
C GLY A 43 1.39 -4.74 -8.58
N LYS A 44 0.72 -5.53 -9.42
CA LYS A 44 0.39 -6.94 -9.17
C LYS A 44 -0.32 -7.12 -7.83
N PRO A 45 -1.55 -6.58 -7.69
CA PRO A 45 -2.29 -6.78 -6.43
C PRO A 45 -2.54 -8.25 -6.17
N GLU A 46 -2.26 -8.68 -4.95
CA GLU A 46 -2.48 -10.07 -4.53
C GLU A 46 -2.93 -10.15 -3.08
N PRO A 47 -3.82 -11.11 -2.77
CA PRO A 47 -4.25 -11.31 -1.39
C PRO A 47 -3.15 -11.98 -0.57
N LEU A 48 -3.06 -11.62 0.69
CA LEU A 48 -2.08 -12.18 1.62
C LEU A 48 -2.71 -13.29 2.46
N LYS A 49 -1.85 -14.07 3.14
CA LYS A 49 -2.25 -15.27 3.88
C LYS A 49 -1.81 -15.19 5.33
N HIS A 50 -2.21 -16.17 6.12
CA HIS A 50 -1.80 -16.35 7.53
C HIS A 50 -2.14 -15.11 8.36
N ALA A 51 -1.18 -14.56 9.07
CA ALA A 51 -1.41 -13.41 9.95
C ALA A 51 -1.93 -12.18 9.25
N LEU A 52 -1.72 -12.08 7.93
CA LEU A 52 -2.17 -10.94 7.11
C LEU A 52 -3.40 -11.27 6.27
N LEU A 53 -4.12 -12.34 6.63
CA LEU A 53 -5.34 -12.73 5.93
C LEU A 53 -6.33 -11.56 5.93
N GLY A 54 -6.88 -11.26 4.75
CA GLY A 54 -7.77 -10.12 4.57
C GLY A 54 -7.07 -8.87 4.06
N CYS A 55 -5.74 -8.86 4.10
CA CYS A 55 -4.94 -7.78 3.51
C CYS A 55 -4.51 -8.13 2.09
N TRP A 56 -4.12 -7.11 1.35
CA TRP A 56 -3.62 -7.21 -0.01
C TRP A 56 -2.29 -6.49 -0.11
N SER A 57 -1.49 -6.82 -1.11
CA SER A 57 -0.26 -6.09 -1.36
C SER A 57 -0.13 -5.72 -2.82
N ARG A 58 0.59 -4.62 -3.08
CA ARG A 58 1.03 -4.22 -4.41
C ARG A 58 2.51 -3.89 -4.36
N ARG A 59 3.21 -4.15 -5.45
CA ARG A 59 4.65 -3.88 -5.54
C ARG A 59 4.93 -2.41 -5.72
N ILE A 60 5.73 -1.84 -4.83
CA ILE A 60 6.28 -0.50 -5.00
C ILE A 60 7.56 -0.63 -5.83
N THR A 61 8.50 -1.47 -5.35
CA THR A 61 9.73 -1.85 -6.04
C THR A 61 9.90 -3.36 -5.86
N SER A 62 11.02 -3.93 -6.34
CA SER A 62 11.32 -5.33 -6.10
C SER A 62 11.46 -5.65 -4.61
N GLU A 63 11.84 -4.66 -3.81
CA GLU A 63 12.12 -4.82 -2.38
C GLU A 63 10.98 -4.37 -1.47
N HIS A 64 10.16 -3.43 -1.91
CA HIS A 64 9.14 -2.80 -1.08
C HIS A 64 7.73 -3.07 -1.58
N ARG A 65 6.80 -3.22 -0.63
CA ARG A 65 5.40 -3.50 -0.92
C ARG A 65 4.50 -2.51 -0.20
N MET A 66 3.38 -2.20 -0.84
CA MET A 66 2.27 -1.51 -0.20
C MET A 66 1.31 -2.58 0.32
N VAL A 67 1.13 -2.66 1.63
CA VAL A 67 0.15 -3.56 2.24
C VAL A 67 -1.07 -2.73 2.63
N TYR A 68 -2.25 -3.20 2.26
CA TYR A 68 -3.48 -2.46 2.49
C TYR A 68 -4.66 -3.40 2.74
N GLN A 69 -5.73 -2.84 3.27
CA GLN A 69 -6.94 -3.56 3.60
C GLN A 69 -8.14 -2.71 3.22
N VAL A 70 -9.20 -3.36 2.71
CA VAL A 70 -10.47 -2.67 2.40
C VAL A 70 -11.49 -3.11 3.42
N SER A 71 -12.14 -2.16 4.07
CA SER A 71 -13.14 -2.44 5.08
C SER A 71 -14.08 -1.25 5.23
N LYS A 72 -15.39 -1.52 5.15
CA LYS A 72 -16.43 -0.51 5.43
C LYS A 72 -16.24 0.80 4.66
N GLY A 73 -15.95 0.68 3.36
CA GLY A 73 -15.81 1.87 2.51
C GLY A 73 -14.51 2.62 2.72
N GLU A 74 -13.50 1.97 3.31
CA GLU A 74 -12.22 2.58 3.59
C GLU A 74 -11.09 1.75 3.01
N LEU A 75 -10.12 2.43 2.38
CA LEU A 75 -8.84 1.84 1.99
C LEU A 75 -7.83 2.22 3.07
N LEU A 76 -7.40 1.23 3.85
CA LEU A 76 -6.44 1.44 4.92
C LEU A 76 -5.06 1.01 4.46
N ILE A 77 -4.12 1.95 4.37
CA ILE A 77 -2.73 1.66 4.05
C ILE A 77 -2.00 1.29 5.34
N MET A 78 -1.40 0.11 5.36
CA MET A 78 -0.82 -0.45 6.58
C MET A 78 0.70 -0.40 6.60
N GLN A 79 1.33 -0.48 5.43
CA GLN A 79 2.79 -0.55 5.33
C GLN A 79 3.21 -0.11 3.93
N LEU A 80 4.35 0.59 3.83
CA LEU A 80 4.88 1.07 2.56
C LEU A 80 6.38 0.84 2.42
N ARG A 81 6.98 0.06 3.32
CA ARG A 81 8.41 -0.28 3.26
C ARG A 81 8.58 -1.77 3.52
N TYR A 82 9.63 -2.35 2.88
CA TYR A 82 10.02 -3.73 3.01
C TYR A 82 8.95 -4.73 2.56
N HIS A 83 9.26 -5.99 2.69
CA HIS A 83 8.32 -7.07 2.48
C HIS A 83 7.48 -7.27 3.74
N TYR A 84 6.28 -7.77 3.56
CA TYR A 84 5.48 -8.29 4.65
C TYR A 84 5.94 -9.71 4.99
N GLU A 85 5.62 -10.14 6.16
CA GLU A 85 5.88 -11.52 6.56
C GLU A 85 4.65 -12.22 7.08
#